data_f97fa50a0a5c97061e76a2feb77a79c0
#
_entry.id   f97fa50a0a5c97061e76a2feb77a79c0
#
_cell.length_a   1.000
_cell.length_b   1.000
_cell.length_c   1.000
_cell.angle_alpha   90.00
_cell.angle_beta   90.00
_cell.angle_gamma   90.00
#
_symmetry.space_group_name_H-M   'P 1'
#
loop_
_entity.id
_entity.type
_entity.pdbx_description
1 polymer ?
#
loop_
_entity_poly.entity_id
_entity_poly.type
_entity_poly.pdbx_seq_one_letter_code
_entity_poly.pdbx_strand_id
1 'polypeptide(L)'
;MSSTHWLMAWVGLELNTLAIIPIITKHHHPRSTEATTKYFLTQAAASTMLLFASTMNAWHTGTWDISQLTNQPACIMLTMALSMKLGLAPLHFWLPEVLQGTSLSTALIIATWQKLAPMALMFLTHNSLSPSTLLTMGMISALVGGWGGLNQTQTRKIMAFSSIAHLGWMVVAMTLNPRLALLNLTLYLLMTTTTFIMLMRTTSKTIKDLTTATTLSPPTTALMMTLLMSMGGLPPLTGFIPKWLILQELNDHNFPATALIMALSALLSLFFYLRLAYVSTLTAFPVTTNTAYKWRLIPKTSTLTMSLMLMASTLLLPITPMLL
;
A
#
# COMPACT_ATOMS: atom_id res chain seq x y z
N MET A 1 -20.14 0.32 -2.56
CA MET A 1 -19.54 -0.71 -3.40
C MET A 1 -20.55 -1.60 -4.12
N SER A 2 -21.80 -1.58 -3.73
CA SER A 2 -22.90 -2.28 -4.42
C SER A 2 -23.63 -1.41 -5.46
N SER A 3 -23.08 -0.23 -5.77
CA SER A 3 -23.69 0.67 -6.75
C SER A 3 -23.41 0.18 -8.18
N THR A 4 -24.44 0.10 -8.99
CA THR A 4 -24.34 -0.14 -10.43
C THR A 4 -24.20 1.15 -11.24
N HIS A 5 -24.54 2.29 -10.63
CA HIS A 5 -24.59 3.59 -11.25
C HIS A 5 -23.34 4.44 -10.94
N TRP A 6 -22.73 5.05 -11.98
CA TRP A 6 -21.50 5.86 -11.85
C TRP A 6 -21.61 7.03 -10.85
N LEU A 7 -22.74 7.75 -10.83
CA LEU A 7 -22.92 8.85 -9.88
C LEU A 7 -22.88 8.39 -8.43
N MET A 8 -23.49 7.22 -8.13
CA MET A 8 -23.46 6.68 -6.78
C MET A 8 -22.05 6.22 -6.38
N ALA A 9 -21.29 5.63 -7.31
CA ALA A 9 -19.89 5.28 -7.09
C ALA A 9 -19.04 6.53 -6.83
N TRP A 10 -19.24 7.59 -7.59
CA TRP A 10 -18.54 8.86 -7.39
C TRP A 10 -18.87 9.49 -6.03
N VAL A 11 -20.14 9.59 -5.66
CA VAL A 11 -20.57 10.10 -4.33
C VAL A 11 -19.94 9.30 -3.21
N GLY A 12 -19.93 7.97 -3.32
CA GLY A 12 -19.33 7.10 -2.30
C GLY A 12 -17.82 7.33 -2.14
N LEU A 13 -17.09 7.51 -3.24
CA LEU A 13 -15.67 7.86 -3.20
C LEU A 13 -15.42 9.24 -2.60
N GLU A 14 -16.27 10.22 -2.92
CA GLU A 14 -16.11 11.59 -2.42
C GLU A 14 -16.42 11.68 -0.93
N LEU A 15 -17.48 11.03 -0.45
CA LEU A 15 -17.79 10.95 0.97
C LEU A 15 -16.64 10.31 1.76
N ASN A 16 -16.00 9.28 1.20
CA ASN A 16 -14.84 8.65 1.83
C ASN A 16 -13.64 9.61 1.92
N THR A 17 -13.38 10.40 0.88
CA THR A 17 -12.29 11.39 0.88
C THR A 17 -12.55 12.52 1.86
N LEU A 18 -13.78 13.04 1.93
CA LEU A 18 -14.18 14.09 2.85
C LEU A 18 -14.12 13.64 4.32
N ALA A 19 -14.52 12.39 4.61
CA ALA A 19 -14.51 11.84 5.97
C ALA A 19 -13.10 11.71 6.56
N ILE A 20 -12.06 11.61 5.75
CA ILE A 20 -10.67 11.50 6.23
C ILE A 20 -10.03 12.84 6.57
N ILE A 21 -10.46 13.93 5.94
CA ILE A 21 -9.91 15.28 6.16
C ILE A 21 -9.85 15.65 7.67
N PRO A 22 -10.94 15.56 8.45
CA PRO A 22 -10.90 15.86 9.88
C PRO A 22 -9.99 14.92 10.68
N ILE A 23 -9.82 13.68 10.24
CA ILE A 23 -8.95 12.72 10.91
C ILE A 23 -7.47 13.11 10.71
N ILE A 24 -7.10 13.64 9.54
CA ILE A 24 -5.74 14.13 9.27
C ILE A 24 -5.44 15.39 10.08
N THR A 25 -6.40 16.31 10.19
CA THR A 25 -6.23 17.60 10.89
C THR A 25 -6.32 17.53 12.41
N LYS A 26 -6.61 16.37 13.00
CA LYS A 26 -6.89 16.20 14.44
C LYS A 26 -5.93 16.93 15.38
N HIS A 27 -4.68 17.11 15.02
CA HIS A 27 -3.67 17.76 15.87
C HIS A 27 -3.38 19.24 15.52
N HIS A 28 -4.06 19.82 14.55
CA HIS A 28 -3.92 21.23 14.11
C HIS A 28 -2.47 21.72 13.98
N HIS A 29 -1.55 20.84 13.61
CA HIS A 29 -0.14 21.18 13.41
C HIS A 29 0.07 21.66 11.96
N PRO A 30 0.96 22.65 11.69
CA PRO A 30 1.21 23.18 10.34
C PRO A 30 1.49 22.09 9.28
N ARG A 31 2.24 21.05 9.65
CA ARG A 31 2.48 19.91 8.74
C ARG A 31 1.24 19.07 8.47
N SER A 32 0.32 18.96 9.43
CA SER A 32 -0.93 18.23 9.19
C SER A 32 -1.89 19.02 8.30
N THR A 33 -1.94 20.35 8.42
CA THR A 33 -2.74 21.20 7.52
C THR A 33 -2.19 21.19 6.09
N GLU A 34 -0.87 21.22 5.93
CA GLU A 34 -0.23 21.06 4.62
C GLU A 34 -0.54 19.69 3.99
N ALA A 35 -0.46 18.61 4.78
CA ALA A 35 -0.81 17.27 4.33
C ALA A 35 -2.28 17.16 3.91
N THR A 36 -3.21 17.78 4.65
CA THR A 36 -4.63 17.76 4.31
C THR A 36 -4.94 18.54 3.04
N THR A 37 -4.34 19.71 2.84
CA THR A 37 -4.55 20.48 1.61
C THR A 37 -4.03 19.74 0.39
N LYS A 38 -2.86 19.12 0.46
CA LYS A 38 -2.30 18.29 -0.61
C LYS A 38 -3.19 17.06 -0.90
N TYR A 39 -3.67 16.39 0.13
CA TYR A 39 -4.58 15.26 -0.01
C TYR A 39 -5.89 15.69 -0.67
N PHE A 40 -6.51 16.76 -0.18
CA PHE A 40 -7.79 17.25 -0.71
C PHE A 40 -7.67 17.66 -2.19
N LEU A 41 -6.68 18.48 -2.55
CA LEU A 41 -6.50 18.93 -3.93
C LEU A 41 -6.29 17.77 -4.92
N THR A 42 -5.45 16.79 -4.55
CA THR A 42 -5.19 15.64 -5.43
C THR A 42 -6.39 14.72 -5.55
N GLN A 43 -7.12 14.47 -4.46
CA GLN A 43 -8.30 13.62 -4.48
C GLN A 43 -9.49 14.30 -5.18
N ALA A 44 -9.64 15.63 -5.03
CA ALA A 44 -10.64 16.41 -5.75
C ALA A 44 -10.37 16.40 -7.26
N ALA A 45 -9.12 16.59 -7.69
CA ALA A 45 -8.75 16.48 -9.10
C ALA A 45 -9.04 15.08 -9.66
N ALA A 46 -8.75 14.03 -8.88
CA ALA A 46 -9.06 12.65 -9.28
C ALA A 46 -10.56 12.39 -9.38
N SER A 47 -11.36 12.95 -8.47
CA SER A 47 -12.83 12.80 -8.50
C SER A 47 -13.48 13.54 -9.67
N THR A 48 -12.99 14.73 -10.01
CA THR A 48 -13.46 15.47 -11.19
C THR A 48 -13.11 14.75 -12.49
N MET A 49 -11.90 14.19 -12.61
CA MET A 49 -11.51 13.35 -13.75
C MET A 49 -12.38 12.08 -13.87
N LEU A 50 -12.72 11.44 -12.76
CA LEU A 50 -13.59 10.26 -12.75
C LEU A 50 -15.00 10.62 -13.22
N LEU A 51 -15.55 11.72 -12.72
CA LEU A 51 -16.87 12.19 -13.12
C LEU A 51 -16.87 12.56 -14.61
N PHE A 52 -15.83 13.25 -15.09
CA PHE A 52 -15.71 13.60 -16.50
C PHE A 52 -15.63 12.35 -17.39
N ALA A 53 -14.85 11.34 -16.99
CA ALA A 53 -14.78 10.08 -17.72
C ALA A 53 -16.15 9.36 -17.79
N SER A 54 -16.90 9.37 -16.68
CA SER A 54 -18.24 8.77 -16.65
C SER A 54 -19.25 9.52 -17.50
N THR A 55 -19.22 10.86 -17.52
CA THR A 55 -20.10 11.68 -18.39
C THR A 55 -19.76 11.48 -19.87
N MET A 56 -18.49 11.40 -20.23
CA MET A 56 -18.06 11.10 -21.60
C MET A 56 -18.55 9.71 -22.05
N ASN A 57 -18.48 8.72 -21.17
CA ASN A 57 -19.01 7.40 -21.48
C ASN A 57 -20.53 7.41 -21.61
N ALA A 58 -21.25 8.08 -20.70
CA ALA A 58 -22.70 8.20 -20.72
C ALA A 58 -23.20 8.93 -21.97
N TRP A 59 -22.45 9.93 -22.48
CA TRP A 59 -22.76 10.60 -23.74
C TRP A 59 -22.71 9.65 -24.93
N HIS A 60 -21.72 8.73 -24.95
CA HIS A 60 -21.58 7.78 -26.04
C HIS A 60 -22.53 6.58 -25.97
N THR A 61 -22.77 6.05 -24.76
CA THR A 61 -23.55 4.82 -24.55
C THR A 61 -25.01 5.07 -24.22
N GLY A 62 -25.36 6.29 -23.77
CA GLY A 62 -26.69 6.61 -23.26
C GLY A 62 -26.99 6.02 -21.87
N THR A 63 -26.03 5.30 -21.26
CA THR A 63 -26.22 4.60 -19.98
C THR A 63 -25.20 5.03 -18.94
N TRP A 64 -25.62 5.01 -17.67
CA TRP A 64 -24.75 5.33 -16.52
C TRP A 64 -24.24 4.08 -15.79
N ASP A 65 -24.37 2.92 -16.42
CA ASP A 65 -23.95 1.67 -15.81
C ASP A 65 -22.43 1.53 -15.80
N ILE A 66 -21.89 1.04 -14.68
CA ILE A 66 -20.44 0.84 -14.48
C ILE A 66 -19.91 -0.26 -15.42
N SER A 67 -20.72 -1.25 -15.71
CA SER A 67 -20.34 -2.39 -16.57
C SER A 67 -20.19 -2.03 -18.05
N GLN A 68 -20.85 -0.97 -18.51
CA GLN A 68 -20.90 -0.57 -19.92
C GLN A 68 -19.90 0.54 -20.26
N LEU A 69 -18.62 0.22 -20.20
CA LEU A 69 -17.52 1.11 -20.59
C LEU A 69 -17.01 0.70 -21.96
N THR A 70 -17.39 1.41 -23.01
CA THR A 70 -16.98 1.13 -24.40
C THR A 70 -16.11 2.19 -25.02
N ASN A 71 -16.19 3.43 -24.53
CA ASN A 71 -15.44 4.54 -25.09
C ASN A 71 -13.98 4.51 -24.63
N GLN A 72 -13.03 4.31 -25.56
CA GLN A 72 -11.60 4.18 -25.25
C GLN A 72 -11.00 5.39 -24.53
N PRO A 73 -11.23 6.68 -24.93
CA PRO A 73 -10.72 7.83 -24.19
C PRO A 73 -11.31 7.92 -22.77
N ALA A 74 -12.59 7.58 -22.59
CA ALA A 74 -13.19 7.54 -21.25
C ALA A 74 -12.53 6.46 -20.37
N CYS A 75 -12.20 5.28 -20.92
CA CYS A 75 -11.47 4.22 -20.21
C CYS A 75 -10.07 4.69 -19.78
N ILE A 76 -9.31 5.37 -20.63
CA ILE A 76 -7.99 5.91 -20.29
C ILE A 76 -8.10 6.97 -19.19
N MET A 77 -9.04 7.89 -19.29
CA MET A 77 -9.24 8.92 -18.26
C MET A 77 -9.66 8.31 -16.93
N LEU A 78 -10.48 7.27 -16.96
CA LEU A 78 -10.91 6.55 -15.77
C LEU A 78 -9.73 5.81 -15.11
N THR A 79 -8.86 5.15 -15.91
CA THR A 79 -7.64 4.52 -15.38
C THR A 79 -6.74 5.54 -14.70
N MET A 80 -6.56 6.72 -15.31
CA MET A 80 -5.77 7.82 -14.72
C MET A 80 -6.38 8.34 -13.42
N ALA A 81 -7.71 8.54 -13.38
CA ALA A 81 -8.41 8.99 -12.18
C ALA A 81 -8.28 7.99 -11.01
N LEU A 82 -8.48 6.70 -11.28
CA LEU A 82 -8.32 5.66 -10.26
C LEU A 82 -6.86 5.50 -9.83
N SER A 83 -5.90 5.59 -10.76
CA SER A 83 -4.48 5.55 -10.44
C SER A 83 -4.05 6.73 -9.55
N MET A 84 -4.60 7.93 -9.78
CA MET A 84 -4.37 9.10 -8.95
C MET A 84 -4.95 8.92 -7.54
N LYS A 85 -6.14 8.34 -7.39
CA LYS A 85 -6.73 8.02 -6.08
C LYS A 85 -5.91 6.97 -5.31
N LEU A 86 -5.37 5.99 -5.98
CA LEU A 86 -4.52 4.96 -5.37
C LEU A 86 -3.11 5.45 -5.05
N GLY A 87 -2.62 6.44 -5.79
CA GLY A 87 -1.25 6.92 -5.71
C GLY A 87 -0.27 6.07 -6.51
N LEU A 88 -0.66 5.62 -7.71
CA LEU A 88 0.25 4.96 -8.65
C LEU A 88 1.16 5.98 -9.34
N ALA A 89 2.35 5.58 -9.72
CA ALA A 89 3.20 6.43 -10.54
C ALA A 89 2.63 6.55 -11.98
N PRO A 90 2.68 7.74 -12.58
CA PRO A 90 3.41 8.95 -12.17
C PRO A 90 2.69 9.84 -11.14
N LEU A 91 1.43 9.61 -10.80
CA LEU A 91 0.57 10.46 -9.98
C LEU A 91 0.69 10.20 -8.46
N HIS A 92 1.85 9.74 -7.99
CA HIS A 92 2.08 9.22 -6.63
C HIS A 92 2.59 10.26 -5.62
N PHE A 93 3.02 11.46 -6.03
CA PHE A 93 3.76 12.41 -5.18
C PHE A 93 3.03 12.81 -3.90
N TRP A 94 1.71 12.85 -3.93
CA TRP A 94 0.90 13.21 -2.77
C TRP A 94 1.03 12.22 -1.60
N LEU A 95 1.23 10.93 -1.89
CA LEU A 95 1.15 9.87 -0.89
C LEU A 95 2.33 9.88 0.11
N PRO A 96 3.61 10.03 -0.29
CA PRO A 96 4.72 10.19 0.65
C PRO A 96 4.64 11.46 1.49
N GLU A 97 4.14 12.55 0.93
CA GLU A 97 4.03 13.83 1.63
C GLU A 97 2.89 13.81 2.66
N VAL A 98 1.73 13.28 2.29
CA VAL A 98 0.60 13.11 3.20
C VAL A 98 0.95 12.18 4.35
N LEU A 99 1.54 11.02 4.07
CA LEU A 99 1.95 10.09 5.13
C LEU A 99 3.01 10.68 6.07
N GLN A 100 3.87 11.56 5.56
CA GLN A 100 4.84 12.27 6.40
C GLN A 100 4.18 13.23 7.39
N GLY A 101 3.14 13.96 6.96
CA GLY A 101 2.44 14.96 7.78
C GLY A 101 1.44 14.39 8.77
N THR A 102 1.02 13.12 8.60
CA THR A 102 -0.01 12.46 9.42
C THR A 102 0.56 11.68 10.60
N SER A 103 -0.28 11.35 11.60
CA SER A 103 0.07 10.42 12.68
C SER A 103 0.16 8.99 12.14
N LEU A 104 0.83 8.06 12.88
CA LEU A 104 0.95 6.66 12.45
C LEU A 104 -0.40 5.95 12.33
N SER A 105 -1.37 6.29 13.17
CA SER A 105 -2.73 5.74 13.11
C SER A 105 -3.49 6.20 11.87
N THR A 106 -3.42 7.49 11.54
CA THR A 106 -4.02 8.02 10.32
C THR A 106 -3.29 7.53 9.06
N ALA A 107 -1.97 7.40 9.13
CA ALA A 107 -1.16 6.82 8.07
C ALA A 107 -1.58 5.36 7.74
N LEU A 108 -1.91 4.57 8.77
CA LEU A 108 -2.46 3.22 8.60
C LEU A 108 -3.78 3.27 7.80
N ILE A 109 -4.72 4.13 8.19
CA ILE A 109 -6.02 4.25 7.51
C ILE A 109 -5.83 4.64 6.04
N ILE A 110 -4.94 5.60 5.75
CA ILE A 110 -4.64 6.02 4.38
C ILE A 110 -3.98 4.90 3.58
N ALA A 111 -3.08 4.14 4.18
CA ALA A 111 -2.36 3.07 3.51
C ALA A 111 -3.21 1.81 3.25
N THR A 112 -4.28 1.59 4.02
CA THR A 112 -5.12 0.38 3.96
C THR A 112 -6.54 0.67 3.50
N TRP A 113 -7.32 1.36 4.33
CA TRP A 113 -8.77 1.57 4.11
C TRP A 113 -9.07 2.36 2.84
N GLN A 114 -8.31 3.42 2.59
CA GLN A 114 -8.53 4.30 1.43
C GLN A 114 -8.28 3.63 0.08
N LYS A 115 -7.55 2.54 0.07
CA LYS A 115 -7.25 1.79 -1.16
C LYS A 115 -8.35 0.83 -1.57
N LEU A 116 -9.24 0.44 -0.64
CA LEU A 116 -10.27 -0.56 -0.91
C LEU A 116 -11.29 -0.09 -1.94
N ALA A 117 -11.80 1.14 -1.81
CA ALA A 117 -12.84 1.64 -2.69
C ALA A 117 -12.37 1.84 -4.15
N PRO A 118 -11.21 2.49 -4.42
CA PRO A 118 -10.69 2.60 -5.79
C PRO A 118 -10.31 1.24 -6.40
N MET A 119 -9.72 0.33 -5.59
CA MET A 119 -9.39 -1.02 -6.07
C MET A 119 -10.65 -1.82 -6.44
N ALA A 120 -11.71 -1.75 -5.64
CA ALA A 120 -12.97 -2.41 -5.96
C ALA A 120 -13.57 -1.91 -7.29
N LEU A 121 -13.49 -0.61 -7.57
CA LEU A 121 -13.91 -0.07 -8.87
C LEU A 121 -13.03 -0.58 -10.00
N MET A 122 -11.71 -0.65 -9.80
CA MET A 122 -10.82 -1.24 -10.81
C MET A 122 -11.15 -2.71 -11.07
N PHE A 123 -11.52 -3.48 -10.05
CA PHE A 123 -11.97 -4.88 -10.22
C PHE A 123 -13.29 -4.98 -10.99
N LEU A 124 -14.25 -4.09 -10.73
CA LEU A 124 -15.52 -4.07 -11.46
C LEU A 124 -15.35 -3.69 -12.94
N THR A 125 -14.38 -2.85 -13.25
CA THR A 125 -14.14 -2.33 -14.60
C THR A 125 -12.98 -3.00 -15.34
N HIS A 126 -12.35 -4.06 -14.77
CA HIS A 126 -11.11 -4.63 -15.29
C HIS A 126 -11.18 -5.06 -16.77
N ASN A 127 -12.34 -5.56 -17.23
CA ASN A 127 -12.52 -5.99 -18.61
C ASN A 127 -12.53 -4.84 -19.62
N SER A 128 -12.88 -3.63 -19.19
CA SER A 128 -13.02 -2.47 -20.07
C SER A 128 -11.80 -1.55 -20.04
N LEU A 129 -10.96 -1.67 -18.99
CA LEU A 129 -9.76 -0.85 -18.87
C LEU A 129 -8.69 -1.31 -19.86
N SER A 130 -7.91 -0.37 -20.39
CA SER A 130 -6.83 -0.68 -21.35
C SER A 130 -5.68 -1.43 -20.66
N PRO A 131 -5.37 -2.69 -21.06
CA PRO A 131 -4.34 -3.49 -20.41
C PRO A 131 -2.94 -2.86 -20.54
N SER A 132 -2.65 -2.22 -21.67
CA SER A 132 -1.36 -1.59 -21.94
C SER A 132 -1.07 -0.43 -20.98
N THR A 133 -2.06 0.43 -20.70
CA THR A 133 -1.88 1.54 -19.74
C THR A 133 -1.74 1.03 -18.31
N LEU A 134 -2.48 0.00 -17.91
CA LEU A 134 -2.36 -0.60 -16.59
C LEU A 134 -0.98 -1.25 -16.40
N LEU A 135 -0.49 -2.02 -17.39
CA LEU A 135 0.85 -2.63 -17.33
C LEU A 135 1.94 -1.58 -17.21
N THR A 136 1.91 -0.52 -18.05
CA THR A 136 2.92 0.54 -17.99
C THR A 136 2.90 1.28 -16.67
N MET A 137 1.72 1.67 -16.16
CA MET A 137 1.57 2.32 -14.86
C MET A 137 2.03 1.41 -13.70
N GLY A 138 1.71 0.12 -13.79
CA GLY A 138 2.14 -0.88 -12.81
C GLY A 138 3.66 -1.03 -12.76
N MET A 139 4.33 -1.15 -13.90
CA MET A 139 5.79 -1.24 -13.98
C MET A 139 6.46 0.03 -13.46
N ILE A 140 6.02 1.21 -13.90
CA ILE A 140 6.58 2.49 -13.46
C ILE A 140 6.38 2.65 -11.94
N SER A 141 5.23 2.28 -11.39
CA SER A 141 4.97 2.38 -9.95
C SER A 141 5.84 1.42 -9.13
N ALA A 142 6.10 0.22 -9.62
CA ALA A 142 7.00 -0.74 -8.96
C ALA A 142 8.45 -0.22 -8.93
N LEU A 143 8.95 0.34 -10.05
CA LEU A 143 10.28 0.92 -10.14
C LEU A 143 10.43 2.18 -9.28
N VAL A 144 9.51 3.13 -9.40
CA VAL A 144 9.55 4.40 -8.65
C VAL A 144 9.36 4.14 -7.16
N GLY A 145 8.47 3.23 -6.77
CA GLY A 145 8.28 2.82 -5.38
C GLY A 145 9.54 2.17 -4.80
N GLY A 146 10.21 1.31 -5.57
CA GLY A 146 11.49 0.72 -5.19
C GLY A 146 12.59 1.77 -5.04
N TRP A 147 12.80 2.60 -6.04
CA TRP A 147 13.86 3.62 -6.04
C TRP A 147 13.64 4.72 -5.00
N GLY A 148 12.42 5.27 -4.93
CA GLY A 148 12.09 6.37 -4.01
C GLY A 148 12.26 6.02 -2.53
N GLY A 149 12.18 4.72 -2.18
CA GLY A 149 12.41 4.24 -0.82
C GLY A 149 13.86 4.18 -0.37
N LEU A 150 14.83 4.12 -1.31
CA LEU A 150 16.25 3.83 -1.01
C LEU A 150 16.89 4.83 -0.02
N ASN A 151 16.70 6.13 -0.22
CA ASN A 151 17.36 7.18 0.57
C ASN A 151 16.48 7.81 1.65
N GLN A 152 15.31 7.23 1.95
CA GLN A 152 14.43 7.78 2.96
C GLN A 152 14.91 7.43 4.38
N THR A 153 14.85 8.41 5.28
CA THR A 153 15.21 8.26 6.70
C THR A 153 13.99 8.14 7.61
N GLN A 154 12.80 8.52 7.11
CA GLN A 154 11.56 8.50 7.88
C GLN A 154 10.78 7.22 7.58
N THR A 155 10.38 6.49 8.63
CA THR A 155 9.65 5.23 8.52
C THR A 155 8.34 5.37 7.75
N ARG A 156 7.60 6.47 7.96
CA ARG A 156 6.34 6.74 7.25
C ARG A 156 6.52 6.94 5.75
N LYS A 157 7.60 7.61 5.31
CA LYS A 157 7.92 7.75 3.88
C LYS A 157 8.31 6.41 3.25
N ILE A 158 9.08 5.60 3.98
CA ILE A 158 9.45 4.26 3.51
C ILE A 158 8.19 3.42 3.31
N MET A 159 7.25 3.45 4.27
CA MET A 159 5.97 2.76 4.14
C MET A 159 5.10 3.31 3.00
N ALA A 160 5.21 4.60 2.69
CA ALA A 160 4.54 5.18 1.51
C ALA A 160 5.10 4.61 0.20
N PHE A 161 6.41 4.62 0.02
CA PHE A 161 7.05 4.07 -1.18
C PHE A 161 6.85 2.56 -1.29
N SER A 162 6.86 1.83 -0.17
CA SER A 162 6.50 0.42 -0.17
C SER A 162 5.08 0.17 -0.67
N SER A 163 4.15 1.03 -0.28
CA SER A 163 2.75 0.92 -0.73
C SER A 163 2.59 1.22 -2.22
N ILE A 164 3.38 2.15 -2.79
CA ILE A 164 3.40 2.44 -4.23
C ILE A 164 3.94 1.23 -5.00
N ALA A 165 5.03 0.62 -4.50
CA ALA A 165 5.60 -0.57 -5.11
C ALA A 165 4.61 -1.75 -5.10
N HIS A 166 3.96 -2.05 -3.97
CA HIS A 166 2.97 -3.12 -3.87
C HIS A 166 1.74 -2.89 -4.75
N LEU A 167 1.27 -1.64 -4.85
CA LEU A 167 0.20 -1.30 -5.79
C LEU A 167 0.60 -1.55 -7.24
N GLY A 168 1.87 -1.27 -7.59
CA GLY A 168 2.38 -1.61 -8.93
C GLY A 168 2.23 -3.09 -9.24
N TRP A 169 2.61 -3.96 -8.30
CA TRP A 169 2.42 -5.42 -8.43
C TRP A 169 0.94 -5.82 -8.54
N MET A 170 0.04 -5.18 -7.77
CA MET A 170 -1.39 -5.46 -7.82
C MET A 170 -1.99 -5.10 -9.17
N VAL A 171 -1.63 -3.94 -9.72
CA VAL A 171 -2.14 -3.48 -11.02
C VAL A 171 -1.65 -4.35 -12.16
N VAL A 172 -0.37 -4.78 -12.14
CA VAL A 172 0.13 -5.76 -13.11
C VAL A 172 -0.61 -7.10 -12.99
N ALA A 173 -0.81 -7.60 -11.78
CA ALA A 173 -1.57 -8.83 -11.57
C ALA A 173 -3.01 -8.74 -12.08
N MET A 174 -3.63 -7.56 -11.96
CA MET A 174 -5.02 -7.33 -12.38
C MET A 174 -5.20 -7.44 -13.89
N THR A 175 -4.18 -7.09 -14.69
CA THR A 175 -4.25 -7.22 -16.15
C THR A 175 -4.19 -8.66 -16.63
N LEU A 176 -3.65 -9.57 -15.81
CA LEU A 176 -3.47 -10.99 -16.14
C LEU A 176 -4.61 -11.82 -15.51
N ASN A 177 -4.66 -11.79 -14.20
CA ASN A 177 -5.61 -12.57 -13.41
C ASN A 177 -6.12 -11.76 -12.20
N PRO A 178 -7.41 -11.35 -12.18
CA PRO A 178 -7.96 -10.55 -11.10
C PRO A 178 -7.95 -11.28 -9.74
N ARG A 179 -8.00 -12.63 -9.72
CA ARG A 179 -7.91 -13.41 -8.48
C ARG A 179 -6.56 -13.23 -7.80
N LEU A 180 -5.46 -13.24 -8.57
CA LEU A 180 -4.11 -12.99 -8.04
C LEU A 180 -3.95 -11.55 -7.52
N ALA A 181 -4.56 -10.57 -8.18
CA ALA A 181 -4.58 -9.20 -7.70
C ALA A 181 -5.31 -9.08 -6.36
N LEU A 182 -6.43 -9.79 -6.19
CA LEU A 182 -7.18 -9.83 -4.93
C LEU A 182 -6.39 -10.52 -3.81
N LEU A 183 -5.72 -11.63 -4.10
CA LEU A 183 -4.82 -12.30 -3.15
C LEU A 183 -3.69 -11.36 -2.72
N ASN A 184 -3.05 -10.68 -3.67
CA ASN A 184 -1.99 -9.72 -3.35
C ASN A 184 -2.50 -8.56 -2.50
N LEU A 185 -3.72 -8.06 -2.77
CA LEU A 185 -4.36 -7.01 -1.98
C LEU A 185 -4.61 -7.47 -0.53
N THR A 186 -5.15 -8.66 -0.32
CA THR A 186 -5.41 -9.18 1.04
C THR A 186 -4.12 -9.36 1.83
N LEU A 187 -3.08 -9.93 1.23
CA LEU A 187 -1.77 -10.07 1.87
C LEU A 187 -1.13 -8.72 2.17
N TYR A 188 -1.22 -7.78 1.24
CA TYR A 188 -0.74 -6.41 1.45
C TYR A 188 -1.43 -5.75 2.65
N LEU A 189 -2.75 -5.83 2.75
CA LEU A 189 -3.51 -5.27 3.87
C LEU A 189 -3.08 -5.88 5.21
N LEU A 190 -2.92 -7.20 5.28
CA LEU A 190 -2.46 -7.89 6.48
C LEU A 190 -1.03 -7.47 6.88
N MET A 191 -0.09 -7.47 5.94
CA MET A 191 1.29 -7.09 6.21
C MET A 191 1.44 -5.61 6.59
N THR A 192 0.72 -4.70 5.93
CA THR A 192 0.79 -3.26 6.22
C THR A 192 0.12 -2.90 7.55
N THR A 193 -1.02 -3.50 7.88
CA THR A 193 -1.66 -3.27 9.19
C THR A 193 -0.76 -3.71 10.33
N THR A 194 -0.14 -4.88 10.23
CA THR A 194 0.78 -5.41 11.25
C THR A 194 2.02 -4.53 11.40
N THR A 195 2.63 -4.08 10.30
CA THR A 195 3.81 -3.21 10.36
C THR A 195 3.50 -1.86 11.00
N PHE A 196 2.36 -1.22 10.67
CA PHE A 196 1.96 0.03 11.31
C PHE A 196 1.63 -0.14 12.81
N ILE A 197 0.99 -1.24 13.21
CA ILE A 197 0.73 -1.54 14.63
C ILE A 197 2.06 -1.68 15.38
N MET A 198 3.07 -2.34 14.78
CA MET A 198 4.40 -2.46 15.38
C MET A 198 5.10 -1.11 15.49
N LEU A 199 5.05 -0.28 14.43
CA LEU A 199 5.60 1.08 14.44
C LEU A 199 4.93 1.98 15.49
N MET A 200 3.63 1.84 15.70
CA MET A 200 2.91 2.55 16.76
C MET A 200 3.36 2.13 18.16
N ARG A 201 3.60 0.83 18.38
CA ARG A 201 4.10 0.32 19.66
C ARG A 201 5.52 0.77 19.97
N THR A 202 6.39 0.74 18.96
CA THR A 202 7.77 1.20 19.10
C THR A 202 7.90 2.72 19.06
N THR A 203 6.81 3.45 18.77
CA THR A 203 6.76 4.92 18.59
C THR A 203 7.82 5.46 17.63
N SER A 204 8.31 4.62 16.73
CA SER A 204 9.44 4.91 15.85
C SER A 204 9.01 5.75 14.65
N LYS A 205 9.49 6.99 14.57
CA LYS A 205 9.24 7.92 13.45
C LYS A 205 10.39 7.94 12.45
N THR A 206 11.61 7.68 12.91
CA THR A 206 12.83 7.66 12.10
C THR A 206 13.53 6.30 12.20
N ILE A 207 14.47 6.05 11.30
CA ILE A 207 15.30 4.84 11.34
C ILE A 207 16.11 4.78 12.65
N LYS A 208 16.56 5.93 13.17
CA LYS A 208 17.26 6.00 14.47
C LYS A 208 16.37 5.54 15.64
N ASP A 209 15.09 5.88 15.60
CA ASP A 209 14.17 5.45 16.67
C ASP A 209 14.00 3.92 16.69
N LEU A 210 14.16 3.27 15.54
CA LEU A 210 14.11 1.80 15.45
C LEU A 210 15.28 1.13 16.17
N THR A 211 16.47 1.75 16.18
CA THR A 211 17.61 1.20 16.92
C THR A 211 17.38 1.25 18.43
N THR A 212 16.74 2.31 18.92
CA THR A 212 16.40 2.43 20.35
C THR A 212 15.24 1.54 20.76
N ALA A 213 14.39 1.11 19.82
CA ALA A 213 13.27 0.23 20.09
C ALA A 213 13.70 -1.17 20.61
N THR A 214 14.91 -1.61 20.27
CA THR A 214 15.49 -2.87 20.80
C THR A 214 15.62 -2.85 22.31
N THR A 215 15.95 -1.69 22.89
CA THR A 215 16.07 -1.54 24.35
C THR A 215 14.71 -1.52 25.05
N LEU A 216 13.63 -1.19 24.34
CA LEU A 216 12.28 -1.18 24.90
C LEU A 216 11.69 -2.59 24.99
N SER A 217 11.77 -3.35 23.90
CA SER A 217 11.19 -4.70 23.81
C SER A 217 11.90 -5.52 22.72
N PRO A 218 12.90 -6.33 23.04
CA PRO A 218 13.63 -7.14 22.07
C PRO A 218 12.74 -8.07 21.23
N PRO A 219 11.70 -8.74 21.79
CA PRO A 219 10.87 -9.63 20.98
C PRO A 219 10.03 -8.88 19.95
N THR A 220 9.57 -7.65 20.25
CA THR A 220 8.80 -6.88 19.25
C THR A 220 9.66 -6.43 18.09
N THR A 221 10.92 -6.10 18.32
CA THR A 221 11.85 -5.76 17.24
C THR A 221 12.19 -6.98 16.37
N ALA A 222 12.42 -8.15 16.96
CA ALA A 222 12.63 -9.39 16.23
C ALA A 222 11.43 -9.75 15.33
N LEU A 223 10.20 -9.62 15.85
CA LEU A 223 8.97 -9.83 15.08
C LEU A 223 8.78 -8.78 13.97
N MET A 224 9.14 -7.53 14.22
CA MET A 224 9.11 -6.49 13.20
C MET A 224 10.08 -6.80 12.06
N MET A 225 11.24 -7.40 12.37
CA MET A 225 12.19 -7.85 11.36
C MET A 225 11.60 -8.91 10.43
N THR A 226 10.99 -9.94 10.99
CA THR A 226 10.36 -11.00 10.18
C THR A 226 9.25 -10.42 9.29
N LEU A 227 8.49 -9.43 9.76
CA LEU A 227 7.49 -8.72 8.95
C LEU A 227 8.11 -7.92 7.80
N LEU A 228 9.19 -7.17 8.07
CA LEU A 228 9.87 -6.41 7.02
C LEU A 228 10.47 -7.33 5.95
N MET A 229 11.01 -8.48 6.37
CA MET A 229 11.48 -9.52 5.46
C MET A 229 10.34 -10.13 4.63
N SER A 230 9.16 -10.33 5.23
CA SER A 230 7.97 -10.80 4.50
C SER A 230 7.49 -9.79 3.47
N MET A 231 7.45 -8.50 3.80
CA MET A 231 7.14 -7.44 2.82
C MET A 231 8.18 -7.38 1.69
N GLY A 232 9.45 -7.65 2.00
CA GLY A 232 10.51 -7.78 1.00
C GLY A 232 10.30 -8.94 0.02
N GLY A 233 9.55 -9.96 0.45
CA GLY A 233 9.27 -11.16 -0.35
C GLY A 233 10.37 -12.20 -0.31
N LEU A 234 10.93 -12.49 0.88
CA LEU A 234 11.87 -13.61 1.03
C LEU A 234 11.12 -14.96 0.96
N PRO A 235 11.72 -15.99 0.33
CA PRO A 235 11.08 -17.26 0.03
C PRO A 235 10.35 -17.98 1.18
N PRO A 236 10.84 -17.98 2.44
CA PRO A 236 10.15 -18.68 3.52
C PRO A 236 8.93 -17.95 4.06
N LEU A 237 8.64 -16.73 3.57
CA LEU A 237 7.60 -15.86 4.14
C LEU A 237 6.46 -15.61 3.13
N THR A 238 5.30 -15.24 3.65
CA THR A 238 4.05 -15.06 2.87
C THR A 238 4.15 -14.05 1.74
N GLY A 239 4.95 -12.99 1.89
CA GLY A 239 5.11 -11.96 0.87
C GLY A 239 5.82 -12.42 -0.41
N PHE A 240 6.44 -13.59 -0.42
CA PHE A 240 7.05 -14.18 -1.61
C PHE A 240 6.00 -14.72 -2.59
N ILE A 241 4.94 -15.33 -2.08
CA ILE A 241 3.92 -16.01 -2.88
C ILE A 241 3.31 -15.14 -3.97
N PRO A 242 2.74 -13.95 -3.67
CA PRO A 242 2.10 -13.15 -4.69
C PRO A 242 3.10 -12.70 -5.77
N LYS A 243 4.34 -12.42 -5.39
CA LYS A 243 5.37 -12.03 -6.36
C LYS A 243 5.72 -13.17 -7.30
N TRP A 244 5.89 -14.36 -6.77
CA TRP A 244 6.21 -15.54 -7.56
C TRP A 244 5.10 -15.92 -8.53
N LEU A 245 3.84 -15.97 -8.05
CA LEU A 245 2.69 -16.28 -8.89
C LEU A 245 2.49 -15.26 -10.01
N ILE A 246 2.66 -13.95 -9.72
CA ILE A 246 2.56 -12.91 -10.74
C ILE A 246 3.67 -13.05 -11.80
N LEU A 247 4.89 -13.39 -11.40
CA LEU A 247 5.98 -13.64 -12.35
C LEU A 247 5.73 -14.87 -13.21
N GLN A 248 5.14 -15.92 -12.64
CA GLN A 248 4.75 -17.11 -13.38
C GLN A 248 3.70 -16.78 -14.44
N GLU A 249 2.60 -16.11 -14.06
CA GLU A 249 1.55 -15.68 -14.99
C GLU A 249 2.09 -14.76 -16.10
N LEU A 250 3.03 -13.85 -15.79
CA LEU A 250 3.65 -13.01 -16.81
C LEU A 250 4.42 -13.83 -17.86
N ASN A 251 5.11 -14.88 -17.43
CA ASN A 251 5.82 -15.76 -18.33
C ASN A 251 4.87 -16.64 -19.17
N ASP A 252 3.80 -17.14 -18.56
CA ASP A 252 2.79 -17.95 -19.24
C ASP A 252 2.04 -17.14 -20.32
N HIS A 253 1.86 -15.84 -20.10
CA HIS A 253 1.29 -14.91 -21.07
C HIS A 253 2.32 -14.34 -22.09
N ASN A 254 3.55 -14.83 -22.15
CA ASN A 254 4.61 -14.39 -23.06
C ASN A 254 5.04 -12.93 -22.87
N PHE A 255 5.08 -12.43 -21.62
CA PHE A 255 5.62 -11.11 -21.27
C PHE A 255 6.94 -11.19 -20.46
N PRO A 256 8.03 -11.84 -20.97
CA PRO A 256 9.25 -12.04 -20.19
C PRO A 256 9.99 -10.73 -19.89
N ALA A 257 9.92 -9.74 -20.76
CA ALA A 257 10.54 -8.43 -20.51
C ALA A 257 9.89 -7.70 -19.33
N THR A 258 8.57 -7.75 -19.22
CA THR A 258 7.84 -7.17 -18.09
C THR A 258 8.12 -7.93 -16.79
N ALA A 259 8.21 -9.25 -16.85
CA ALA A 259 8.57 -10.09 -15.71
C ALA A 259 9.97 -9.73 -15.17
N LEU A 260 10.94 -9.51 -16.06
CA LEU A 260 12.29 -9.10 -15.69
C LEU A 260 12.30 -7.73 -15.01
N ILE A 261 11.60 -6.73 -15.56
CA ILE A 261 11.48 -5.39 -14.96
C ILE A 261 10.86 -5.48 -13.57
N MET A 262 9.79 -6.26 -13.41
CA MET A 262 9.13 -6.46 -12.13
C MET A 262 10.04 -7.15 -11.11
N ALA A 263 10.80 -8.16 -11.51
CA ALA A 263 11.76 -8.83 -10.64
C ALA A 263 12.87 -7.87 -10.17
N LEU A 264 13.43 -7.04 -11.08
CA LEU A 264 14.42 -6.03 -10.71
C LEU A 264 13.84 -4.98 -9.75
N SER A 265 12.60 -4.55 -9.95
CA SER A 265 11.91 -3.62 -9.03
C SER A 265 11.72 -4.21 -7.63
N ALA A 266 11.50 -5.55 -7.55
CA ALA A 266 11.39 -6.25 -6.27
C ALA A 266 12.72 -6.22 -5.49
N LEU A 267 13.87 -6.32 -6.18
CA LEU A 267 15.17 -6.21 -5.53
C LEU A 267 15.41 -4.81 -4.92
N LEU A 268 14.97 -3.75 -5.61
CA LEU A 268 15.05 -2.38 -5.07
C LEU A 268 14.21 -2.25 -3.78
N SER A 269 13.00 -2.79 -3.78
CA SER A 269 12.15 -2.77 -2.59
C SER A 269 12.72 -3.62 -1.44
N LEU A 270 13.31 -4.76 -1.75
CA LEU A 270 13.96 -5.63 -0.78
C LEU A 270 15.13 -4.91 -0.09
N PHE A 271 15.91 -4.12 -0.82
CA PHE A 271 17.04 -3.39 -0.26
C PHE A 271 16.64 -2.46 0.89
N PHE A 272 15.61 -1.65 0.75
CA PHE A 272 15.21 -0.74 1.83
C PHE A 272 14.61 -1.47 3.03
N TYR A 273 13.94 -2.62 2.84
CA TYR A 273 13.49 -3.46 3.94
C TYR A 273 14.66 -4.12 4.68
N LEU A 274 15.64 -4.65 3.95
CA LEU A 274 16.87 -5.19 4.54
C LEU A 274 17.62 -4.11 5.32
N ARG A 275 17.71 -2.90 4.78
CA ARG A 275 18.33 -1.77 5.49
C ARG A 275 17.64 -1.47 6.83
N LEU A 276 16.31 -1.43 6.86
CA LEU A 276 15.56 -1.24 8.12
C LEU A 276 15.83 -2.39 9.07
N ALA A 277 15.82 -3.60 8.57
CA ALA A 277 16.11 -4.80 9.31
C ALA A 277 17.51 -4.78 9.91
N TYR A 278 18.51 -4.51 9.10
CA TYR A 278 19.91 -4.41 9.49
C TYR A 278 20.14 -3.36 10.58
N VAL A 279 19.58 -2.17 10.39
CA VAL A 279 19.76 -1.07 11.37
C VAL A 279 19.12 -1.42 12.71
N SER A 280 17.97 -2.09 12.73
CA SER A 280 17.31 -2.44 13.99
C SER A 280 18.00 -3.58 14.74
N THR A 281 18.76 -4.48 14.08
CA THR A 281 19.44 -5.60 14.77
C THR A 281 20.90 -5.37 15.08
N LEU A 282 21.68 -4.88 14.12
CA LEU A 282 23.14 -4.80 14.26
C LEU A 282 23.61 -3.53 14.98
N THR A 283 22.80 -2.48 14.97
CA THR A 283 23.12 -1.23 15.67
C THR A 283 22.43 -1.13 17.03
N ALA A 284 22.14 -2.29 17.65
CA ALA A 284 21.58 -2.31 19.00
C ALA A 284 22.54 -1.64 19.99
N PHE A 285 22.05 -0.62 20.70
CA PHE A 285 22.83 0.06 21.73
C PHE A 285 23.17 -0.89 22.89
N PRO A 286 24.33 -0.72 23.55
CA PRO A 286 24.64 -1.50 24.73
C PRO A 286 23.57 -1.30 25.81
N VAL A 287 23.10 -2.41 26.34
CA VAL A 287 22.04 -2.42 27.34
C VAL A 287 22.61 -1.93 28.68
N THR A 288 22.08 -0.84 29.23
CA THR A 288 22.45 -0.37 30.56
C THR A 288 21.83 -1.26 31.64
N THR A 289 22.44 -1.36 32.81
CA THR A 289 21.92 -2.15 33.96
C THR A 289 20.49 -1.77 34.35
N ASN A 290 20.11 -0.51 34.19
CA ASN A 290 18.75 -0.03 34.43
C ASN A 290 17.70 -0.65 33.51
N THR A 291 18.06 -1.17 32.34
CA THR A 291 17.10 -1.84 31.45
C THR A 291 16.66 -3.21 32.02
N ALA A 292 17.48 -3.85 32.86
CA ALA A 292 17.11 -5.07 33.55
C ALA A 292 15.91 -4.88 34.50
N TYR A 293 15.71 -3.67 35.02
CA TYR A 293 14.58 -3.35 35.91
C TYR A 293 13.29 -2.98 35.18
N LYS A 294 13.29 -2.84 33.84
CA LYS A 294 12.10 -2.50 33.03
C LYS A 294 10.97 -3.52 33.13
N TRP A 295 11.24 -4.74 33.50
CA TRP A 295 10.21 -5.78 33.69
C TRP A 295 9.10 -5.36 34.67
N ARG A 296 9.41 -4.44 35.61
CA ARG A 296 8.45 -3.87 36.56
C ARG A 296 7.54 -2.79 35.94
N LEU A 297 7.99 -2.17 34.84
CA LEU A 297 7.35 -1.03 34.20
C LEU A 297 6.66 -1.39 32.86
N ILE A 298 6.50 -2.67 32.57
CA ILE A 298 5.88 -3.13 31.33
C ILE A 298 4.40 -2.71 31.33
N PRO A 299 3.98 -1.82 30.41
CA PRO A 299 2.58 -1.43 30.30
C PRO A 299 1.73 -2.65 29.95
N LYS A 300 0.63 -2.88 30.66
CA LYS A 300 -0.35 -3.95 30.37
C LYS A 300 -1.11 -3.59 29.09
N THR A 301 -0.51 -3.80 27.92
CA THR A 301 -1.20 -3.61 26.64
C THR A 301 -1.64 -4.96 26.10
N SER A 302 -2.89 -5.02 25.60
CA SER A 302 -3.39 -6.22 24.91
C SER A 302 -2.52 -6.56 23.71
N THR A 303 -1.96 -7.76 23.69
CA THR A 303 -1.09 -8.25 22.59
C THR A 303 -1.82 -9.19 21.64
N LEU A 304 -3.07 -9.55 21.95
CA LEU A 304 -3.82 -10.56 21.22
C LEU A 304 -4.03 -10.20 19.76
N THR A 305 -4.49 -8.98 19.48
CA THR A 305 -4.68 -8.52 18.09
C THR A 305 -3.39 -8.51 17.29
N MET A 306 -2.30 -8.12 17.95
CA MET A 306 -0.98 -8.07 17.32
C MET A 306 -0.45 -9.48 17.00
N SER A 307 -0.59 -10.44 17.92
CA SER A 307 -0.12 -11.82 17.70
C SER A 307 -0.91 -12.50 16.59
N LEU A 308 -2.23 -12.34 16.54
CA LEU A 308 -3.06 -12.89 15.48
C LEU A 308 -2.68 -12.32 14.11
N MET A 309 -2.55 -11.00 14.01
CA MET A 309 -2.15 -10.35 12.76
C MET A 309 -0.73 -10.73 12.31
N LEU A 310 0.18 -10.93 13.27
CA LEU A 310 1.54 -11.40 12.99
C LEU A 310 1.54 -12.81 12.40
N MET A 311 0.86 -13.75 13.04
CA MET A 311 0.74 -15.12 12.54
C MET A 311 0.12 -15.14 11.14
N ALA A 312 -0.95 -14.38 10.93
CA ALA A 312 -1.60 -14.26 9.63
C ALA A 312 -0.67 -13.63 8.57
N SER A 313 0.20 -12.69 8.93
CA SER A 313 1.08 -12.01 7.96
C SER A 313 2.36 -12.78 7.60
N THR A 314 2.79 -13.74 8.42
CA THR A 314 4.07 -14.45 8.23
C THR A 314 3.90 -15.93 7.87
N LEU A 315 2.85 -16.61 8.33
CA LEU A 315 2.67 -18.06 8.26
C LEU A 315 1.51 -18.52 7.34
N LEU A 316 0.94 -17.64 6.50
CA LEU A 316 -0.12 -18.03 5.56
C LEU A 316 0.35 -18.88 4.36
N LEU A 317 1.65 -19.13 4.24
CA LEU A 317 2.23 -19.86 3.10
C LEU A 317 1.56 -21.23 2.84
N PRO A 318 1.30 -22.11 3.85
CA PRO A 318 0.66 -23.39 3.60
C PRO A 318 -0.81 -23.30 3.18
N ILE A 319 -1.48 -22.18 3.47
CA ILE A 319 -2.92 -21.99 3.20
C ILE A 319 -3.16 -21.43 1.78
N THR A 320 -2.13 -20.93 1.13
CA THR A 320 -2.24 -20.27 -0.18
C THR A 320 -2.83 -21.13 -1.29
N PRO A 321 -2.55 -22.45 -1.42
CA PRO A 321 -3.20 -23.26 -2.45
C PRO A 321 -4.72 -23.39 -2.26
N MET A 322 -5.26 -23.11 -1.08
CA MET A 322 -6.70 -23.06 -0.85
C MET A 322 -7.33 -21.70 -1.21
N LEU A 323 -6.51 -20.66 -1.38
CA LEU A 323 -6.97 -19.30 -1.71
C LEU A 323 -6.92 -18.99 -3.21
N LEU A 324 -6.26 -19.82 -3.99
CA LEU A 324 -6.20 -19.81 -5.45
C LEU A 324 -7.32 -20.64 -6.07
#